data_333f40677ab62faeaab5fc8f72ab44bd
#
_entry.id   333f40677ab62faeaab5fc8f72ab44bd
#
_cell.length_a   1.000
_cell.length_b   1.000
_cell.length_c   1.000
_cell.angle_alpha   90.00
_cell.angle_beta   90.00
_cell.angle_gamma   90.00
#
_symmetry.space_group_name_H-M   'P 1'
#
loop_
_entity.id
_entity.type
_entity.pdbx_description
1 polymer ?
#
loop_
_entity_poly.entity_id
_entity_poly.type
_entity_poly.pdbx_seq_one_letter_code
_entity_poly.pdbx_strand_id
1 'polypeptide(L)'
;MKKVLTILTALILTVGLSAAASDLVIQSKTQTFSEKDNKIKAEGDVQVTIDSAKVLGDKADVTVTKDNKLETATFYDKPYAYEIKGNKKREIKANILRVSLINKVIKAEGLTQTTVFDGKEPIVIITADNQEYNTKTSVMKASGSVIIHYNKIETFSNQAIIKTNKNGDLQRIDLIGQARVKQEKHLATADHFIYSPLSDEMIAMGNTTSNATLDDGSKLVLKANYQEFNKKSNTFLGSGNVNIWFKDYYAQGPKVTFFPDKKTNKPNEIYFTGRSSITQDVKTIYADKIKLVLKPKNFYAEGNTKTVIKDVGKVQDKDNSMF
;
A
#
# COMPACT_ATOMS: atom_id res chain seq x y z
N MET A 1 -29.84 15.86 48.29
CA MET A 1 -29.38 17.20 47.85
C MET A 1 -28.04 17.00 47.12
N LYS A 2 -28.05 17.10 45.79
CA LYS A 2 -26.85 16.93 44.97
C LYS A 2 -26.01 18.21 45.05
N LYS A 3 -24.80 18.12 45.57
CA LYS A 3 -23.84 19.23 45.51
C LYS A 3 -23.14 19.12 44.14
N VAL A 4 -23.52 19.99 43.22
CA VAL A 4 -22.78 20.25 41.98
C VAL A 4 -21.64 21.21 42.38
N LEU A 5 -20.43 20.69 42.40
CA LEU A 5 -19.25 21.52 42.62
C LEU A 5 -18.71 21.91 41.25
N THR A 6 -19.03 23.12 40.81
CA THR A 6 -18.44 23.71 39.59
C THR A 6 -17.07 24.23 39.98
N ILE A 7 -16.01 23.49 39.63
CA ILE A 7 -14.63 23.95 39.83
C ILE A 7 -14.16 24.56 38.51
N LEU A 8 -14.16 25.90 38.50
CA LEU A 8 -13.49 26.71 37.48
C LEU A 8 -12.05 26.91 37.92
N THR A 9 -11.17 25.96 37.62
CA THR A 9 -9.72 26.16 37.81
C THR A 9 -8.97 25.30 36.78
N ALA A 10 -8.14 25.95 36.00
CA ALA A 10 -7.11 25.29 35.16
C ALA A 10 -6.17 24.53 36.10
N LEU A 11 -6.35 23.21 36.24
CA LEU A 11 -5.46 22.39 37.04
C LEU A 11 -4.23 22.09 36.22
N ILE A 12 -3.17 22.89 36.36
CA ILE A 12 -1.81 22.55 35.94
C ILE A 12 -1.26 21.59 36.98
N LEU A 13 -1.36 20.28 36.70
CA LEU A 13 -0.66 19.27 37.50
C LEU A 13 0.78 19.18 37.03
N THR A 14 1.69 19.91 37.66
CA THR A 14 3.13 19.69 37.56
C THR A 14 3.51 18.52 38.45
N VAL A 15 3.83 17.38 37.85
CA VAL A 15 4.46 16.24 38.54
C VAL A 15 5.94 16.23 38.15
N GLY A 16 6.78 16.23 39.18
CA GLY A 16 8.22 16.40 39.15
C GLY A 16 8.99 15.37 38.29
N LEU A 17 10.13 15.82 37.85
CA LEU A 17 11.14 15.23 36.99
C LEU A 17 11.49 13.76 37.29
N SER A 18 11.22 12.90 36.30
CA SER A 18 12.11 11.79 35.96
C SER A 18 11.85 11.37 34.51
N ALA A 19 12.91 11.39 33.68
CA ALA A 19 13.06 10.86 32.33
C ALA A 19 11.84 11.05 31.37
N ALA A 20 11.82 12.16 30.65
CA ALA A 20 11.06 12.43 29.41
C ALA A 20 9.72 11.67 29.22
N ALA A 21 8.82 11.75 30.18
CA ALA A 21 7.43 11.44 29.96
C ALA A 21 6.84 12.67 29.24
N SER A 22 6.42 12.53 27.97
CA SER A 22 5.68 13.58 27.29
C SER A 22 4.40 13.84 28.08
N ASP A 23 4.23 15.09 28.56
CA ASP A 23 3.03 15.47 29.31
C ASP A 23 1.80 15.24 28.45
N LEU A 24 0.81 14.57 29.00
CA LEU A 24 -0.50 14.48 28.41
C LEU A 24 -1.32 15.67 28.82
N VAL A 25 -1.74 16.47 27.88
CA VAL A 25 -2.53 17.68 28.13
C VAL A 25 -3.93 17.53 27.52
N ILE A 26 -4.97 17.71 28.34
CA ILE A 26 -6.36 17.78 27.89
C ILE A 26 -6.85 19.22 28.16
N GLN A 27 -7.28 19.89 27.09
CA GLN A 27 -7.86 21.23 27.15
C GLN A 27 -9.30 21.20 26.64
N SER A 28 -10.18 21.98 27.26
CA SER A 28 -11.58 22.15 26.86
C SER A 28 -12.21 23.36 27.58
N LYS A 29 -13.37 23.82 27.15
CA LYS A 29 -14.11 24.90 27.84
C LYS A 29 -14.66 24.42 29.17
N THR A 30 -15.21 23.20 29.20
CA THR A 30 -15.77 22.61 30.43
C THR A 30 -15.28 21.17 30.58
N GLN A 31 -15.05 20.78 31.82
CA GLN A 31 -14.74 19.40 32.20
C GLN A 31 -15.58 19.00 33.43
N THR A 32 -16.16 17.80 33.34
CA THR A 32 -16.93 17.23 34.47
C THR A 32 -16.36 15.83 34.75
N PHE A 33 -15.96 15.61 35.99
CA PHE A 33 -15.49 14.31 36.48
C PHE A 33 -16.63 13.54 37.14
N SER A 34 -16.84 12.28 36.73
CA SER A 34 -17.77 11.34 37.35
C SER A 34 -16.97 10.27 38.08
N GLU A 35 -16.93 10.30 39.39
CA GLU A 35 -16.29 9.26 40.22
C GLU A 35 -16.93 7.89 40.00
N LYS A 36 -18.26 7.86 39.83
CA LYS A 36 -19.01 6.63 39.61
C LYS A 36 -18.55 5.86 38.36
N ASP A 37 -18.25 6.60 37.30
CA ASP A 37 -17.94 6.05 35.98
C ASP A 37 -16.43 6.08 35.66
N ASN A 38 -15.61 6.66 36.57
CA ASN A 38 -14.19 6.94 36.35
C ASN A 38 -13.94 7.64 35.03
N LYS A 39 -14.73 8.66 34.71
CA LYS A 39 -14.69 9.38 33.43
C LYS A 39 -14.63 10.88 33.59
N ILE A 40 -13.84 11.52 32.75
CA ILE A 40 -13.90 12.95 32.51
C ILE A 40 -14.70 13.16 31.23
N LYS A 41 -15.76 13.95 31.26
CA LYS A 41 -16.43 14.48 30.08
C LYS A 41 -15.90 15.87 29.79
N ALA A 42 -15.34 16.06 28.62
CA ALA A 42 -14.80 17.33 28.15
C ALA A 42 -15.68 17.86 27.00
N GLU A 43 -16.06 19.13 27.07
CA GLU A 43 -16.91 19.76 26.05
C GLU A 43 -16.39 21.16 25.69
N GLY A 44 -16.55 21.50 24.42
CA GLY A 44 -16.16 22.76 23.80
C GLY A 44 -14.67 22.87 23.55
N ASP A 45 -14.30 22.89 22.25
CA ASP A 45 -12.90 23.03 21.79
C ASP A 45 -11.95 22.05 22.48
N VAL A 46 -12.37 20.78 22.59
CA VAL A 46 -11.57 19.74 23.26
C VAL A 46 -10.32 19.44 22.46
N GLN A 47 -9.16 19.52 23.10
CA GLN A 47 -7.86 19.16 22.53
C GLN A 47 -7.12 18.19 23.45
N VAL A 48 -6.60 17.11 22.86
CA VAL A 48 -5.66 16.17 23.51
C VAL A 48 -4.35 16.18 22.75
N THR A 49 -3.26 16.38 23.45
CA THR A 49 -1.91 16.30 22.89
C THR A 49 -1.24 15.00 23.35
N ILE A 50 -0.68 14.24 22.40
CA ILE A 50 0.01 12.98 22.61
C ILE A 50 1.26 12.94 21.73
N ASP A 51 2.45 12.99 22.35
CA ASP A 51 3.73 13.17 21.66
C ASP A 51 3.68 14.41 20.71
N SER A 52 3.86 14.22 19.41
CA SER A 52 3.76 15.26 18.38
C SER A 52 2.36 15.39 17.76
N ALA A 53 1.42 14.52 18.12
CA ALA A 53 0.07 14.53 17.57
C ALA A 53 -0.90 15.31 18.45
N LYS A 54 -1.85 16.00 17.80
CA LYS A 54 -2.99 16.68 18.44
C LYS A 54 -4.28 16.11 17.91
N VAL A 55 -5.22 15.88 18.83
CA VAL A 55 -6.59 15.43 18.52
C VAL A 55 -7.57 16.48 19.01
N LEU A 56 -8.47 16.90 18.13
CA LEU A 56 -9.44 17.95 18.37
C LEU A 56 -10.86 17.44 18.11
N GLY A 57 -11.82 18.00 18.82
CA GLY A 57 -13.25 17.75 18.66
C GLY A 57 -14.05 18.57 19.62
N ASP A 58 -15.37 18.59 19.45
CA ASP A 58 -16.26 19.37 20.33
C ASP A 58 -16.56 18.66 21.65
N LYS A 59 -16.49 17.32 21.65
CA LYS A 59 -16.78 16.48 22.80
C LYS A 59 -15.82 15.31 22.89
N ALA A 60 -15.39 14.99 24.11
CA ALA A 60 -14.62 13.78 24.40
C ALA A 60 -14.97 13.19 25.77
N ASP A 61 -15.00 11.86 25.80
CA ASP A 61 -15.04 11.09 27.04
C ASP A 61 -13.63 10.57 27.31
N VAL A 62 -13.07 10.85 28.48
CA VAL A 62 -11.75 10.37 28.88
C VAL A 62 -11.91 9.41 30.05
N THR A 63 -11.47 8.16 29.84
CA THR A 63 -11.44 7.14 30.90
C THR A 63 -10.20 7.31 31.76
N VAL A 64 -10.39 7.07 33.06
CA VAL A 64 -9.36 7.17 34.10
C VAL A 64 -9.22 5.78 34.74
N THR A 65 -7.99 5.29 34.91
CA THR A 65 -7.74 4.02 35.63
C THR A 65 -8.05 4.18 37.12
N LYS A 66 -8.11 3.07 37.88
CA LYS A 66 -8.27 3.07 39.34
C LYS A 66 -7.14 3.83 40.04
N ASP A 67 -5.97 3.92 39.44
CA ASP A 67 -4.81 4.65 39.93
C ASP A 67 -4.79 6.12 39.47
N ASN A 68 -5.94 6.66 39.04
CA ASN A 68 -6.12 8.04 38.55
C ASN A 68 -5.23 8.39 37.34
N LYS A 69 -4.84 7.40 36.51
CA LYS A 69 -4.10 7.64 35.27
C LYS A 69 -5.07 7.73 34.10
N LEU A 70 -4.84 8.67 33.21
CA LEU A 70 -5.63 8.80 31.99
C LEU A 70 -5.31 7.63 31.06
N GLU A 71 -6.34 6.94 30.58
CA GLU A 71 -6.21 5.72 29.78
C GLU A 71 -6.56 5.93 28.30
N THR A 72 -7.80 6.35 28.05
CA THR A 72 -8.31 6.51 26.69
C THR A 72 -9.17 7.77 26.59
N ALA A 73 -8.94 8.58 25.56
CA ALA A 73 -9.84 9.68 25.18
C ALA A 73 -10.60 9.29 23.91
N THR A 74 -11.94 9.34 23.95
CA THR A 74 -12.82 9.06 22.82
C THR A 74 -13.50 10.34 22.38
N PHE A 75 -13.27 10.75 21.15
CA PHE A 75 -13.86 11.91 20.50
C PHE A 75 -14.97 11.49 19.55
N TYR A 76 -16.04 12.26 19.53
CA TYR A 76 -17.25 12.06 18.73
C TYR A 76 -17.50 13.26 17.81
N ASP A 77 -18.45 13.11 16.88
CA ASP A 77 -18.97 14.20 16.05
C ASP A 77 -17.91 14.78 15.09
N LYS A 78 -17.33 13.90 14.26
CA LYS A 78 -16.34 14.23 13.22
C LYS A 78 -15.05 14.86 13.75
N PRO A 79 -14.42 14.20 14.72
CA PRO A 79 -13.16 14.67 15.27
C PRO A 79 -12.04 14.67 14.21
N TYR A 80 -10.98 15.39 14.55
CA TYR A 80 -9.84 15.62 13.70
C TYR A 80 -8.54 15.42 14.48
N ALA A 81 -7.61 14.67 13.93
CA ALA A 81 -6.26 14.54 14.48
C ALA A 81 -5.22 15.00 13.47
N TYR A 82 -4.14 15.59 13.94
CA TYR A 82 -3.00 15.89 13.08
C TYR A 82 -1.66 15.74 13.81
N GLU A 83 -0.63 15.47 13.02
CA GLU A 83 0.76 15.39 13.45
C GLU A 83 1.64 16.11 12.43
N ILE A 84 2.66 16.83 12.90
CA ILE A 84 3.65 17.49 12.04
C ILE A 84 5.01 16.87 12.35
N LYS A 85 5.69 16.38 11.30
CA LYS A 85 7.05 15.84 11.35
C LYS A 85 7.88 16.43 10.21
N GLY A 86 8.85 17.28 10.54
CA GLY A 86 9.58 18.05 9.55
C GLY A 86 8.64 18.97 8.76
N ASN A 87 8.67 18.87 7.42
CA ASN A 87 7.78 19.61 6.51
C ASN A 87 6.49 18.85 6.19
N LYS A 88 6.27 17.66 6.76
CA LYS A 88 5.11 16.82 6.50
C LYS A 88 4.07 16.96 7.57
N LYS A 89 2.82 17.13 7.14
CA LYS A 89 1.63 17.14 8.01
C LYS A 89 0.79 15.91 7.68
N ARG A 90 0.44 15.12 8.70
CA ARG A 90 -0.55 14.05 8.60
C ARG A 90 -1.84 14.52 9.26
N GLU A 91 -2.95 14.33 8.58
CA GLU A 91 -4.29 14.59 9.08
C GLU A 91 -5.09 13.29 9.11
N ILE A 92 -5.88 13.07 10.16
CA ILE A 92 -6.78 11.93 10.32
C ILE A 92 -8.17 12.45 10.63
N LYS A 93 -9.16 12.07 9.84
CA LYS A 93 -10.59 12.38 10.02
C LYS A 93 -11.38 11.09 10.11
N ALA A 94 -12.40 11.06 10.97
CA ALA A 94 -13.27 9.90 11.16
C ALA A 94 -14.58 10.33 11.83
N ASN A 95 -15.52 9.39 11.98
CA ASN A 95 -16.71 9.62 12.79
C ASN A 95 -16.37 9.59 14.28
N ILE A 96 -15.43 8.72 14.67
CA ILE A 96 -14.93 8.56 16.04
C ILE A 96 -13.41 8.46 16.01
N LEU A 97 -12.74 9.16 16.91
CA LEU A 97 -11.32 8.98 17.21
C LEU A 97 -11.14 8.51 18.65
N ARG A 98 -10.46 7.37 18.83
CA ARG A 98 -10.05 6.87 20.14
C ARG A 98 -8.54 6.99 20.29
N VAL A 99 -8.12 7.66 21.34
CA VAL A 99 -6.70 7.89 21.65
C VAL A 99 -6.32 7.05 22.86
N SER A 100 -5.56 6.00 22.68
CA SER A 100 -4.94 5.27 23.78
C SER A 100 -3.71 6.04 24.26
N LEU A 101 -3.80 6.61 25.43
CA LEU A 101 -2.79 7.49 26.00
C LEU A 101 -1.56 6.70 26.50
N ILE A 102 -1.81 5.46 26.96
CA ILE A 102 -0.78 4.54 27.43
C ILE A 102 0.00 3.95 26.23
N ASN A 103 -0.72 3.46 25.21
CA ASN A 103 -0.13 2.75 24.09
C ASN A 103 0.35 3.67 22.95
N LYS A 104 0.05 4.99 23.06
CA LYS A 104 0.41 5.97 22.04
C LYS A 104 -0.21 5.66 20.66
N VAL A 105 -1.51 5.28 20.67
CA VAL A 105 -2.24 4.85 19.48
C VAL A 105 -3.48 5.71 19.27
N ILE A 106 -3.67 6.19 18.04
CA ILE A 106 -4.89 6.86 17.58
C ILE A 106 -5.64 5.86 16.69
N LYS A 107 -6.88 5.50 17.06
CA LYS A 107 -7.80 4.69 16.27
C LYS A 107 -8.89 5.56 15.70
N ALA A 108 -9.09 5.44 14.39
CA ALA A 108 -10.14 6.11 13.64
C ALA A 108 -11.17 5.08 13.18
N GLU A 109 -12.44 5.33 13.42
CA GLU A 109 -13.55 4.44 13.13
C GLU A 109 -14.65 5.17 12.32
N GLY A 110 -15.12 4.52 11.26
CA GLY A 110 -16.21 4.98 10.39
C GLY A 110 -15.82 6.13 9.46
N LEU A 111 -15.89 5.90 8.15
CA LEU A 111 -15.56 6.85 7.09
C LEU A 111 -14.21 7.53 7.31
N THR A 112 -13.18 6.71 7.54
CA THR A 112 -11.87 7.22 7.92
C THR A 112 -11.10 7.72 6.72
N GLN A 113 -10.44 8.88 6.87
CA GLN A 113 -9.52 9.42 5.88
C GLN A 113 -8.26 9.93 6.55
N THR A 114 -7.10 9.46 6.06
CA THR A 114 -5.81 10.04 6.38
C THR A 114 -5.26 10.74 5.16
N THR A 115 -4.82 11.99 5.32
CA THR A 115 -4.12 12.75 4.28
C THR A 115 -2.73 13.14 4.79
N VAL A 116 -1.71 12.86 4.00
CA VAL A 116 -0.34 13.32 4.24
C VAL A 116 0.00 14.41 3.26
N PHE A 117 0.44 15.56 3.77
CA PHE A 117 0.86 16.71 2.98
C PHE A 117 2.38 16.85 3.03
N ASP A 118 2.97 17.32 1.93
CA ASP A 118 4.31 17.88 1.87
C ASP A 118 4.17 19.39 1.59
N GLY A 119 4.42 20.21 2.60
CA GLY A 119 4.00 21.59 2.59
C GLY A 119 2.48 21.73 2.49
N LYS A 120 1.95 22.24 1.38
CA LYS A 120 0.51 22.39 1.12
C LYS A 120 -0.09 21.29 0.22
N GLU A 121 0.77 20.52 -0.45
CA GLU A 121 0.32 19.53 -1.44
C GLU A 121 0.01 18.18 -0.79
N PRO A 122 -1.18 17.60 -1.02
CA PRO A 122 -1.50 16.26 -0.58
C PRO A 122 -0.72 15.23 -1.42
N ILE A 123 0.16 14.48 -0.77
CA ILE A 123 0.99 13.46 -1.43
C ILE A 123 0.44 12.03 -1.24
N VAL A 124 -0.30 11.79 -0.17
CA VAL A 124 -0.94 10.49 0.10
C VAL A 124 -2.34 10.74 0.66
N ILE A 125 -3.33 10.02 0.15
CA ILE A 125 -4.68 9.96 0.72
C ILE A 125 -5.01 8.49 0.94
N ILE A 126 -5.44 8.14 2.17
CA ILE A 126 -5.82 6.80 2.57
C ILE A 126 -7.25 6.84 3.08
N THR A 127 -8.14 6.05 2.49
CA THR A 127 -9.49 5.83 3.01
C THR A 127 -9.68 4.37 3.40
N ALA A 128 -10.44 4.12 4.47
CA ALA A 128 -10.73 2.77 4.97
C ALA A 128 -11.91 2.82 5.94
N ASP A 129 -12.46 1.65 6.30
CA ASP A 129 -13.48 1.59 7.35
C ASP A 129 -12.86 1.93 8.71
N ASN A 130 -11.65 1.41 8.98
CA ASN A 130 -10.90 1.66 10.22
C ASN A 130 -9.44 1.95 9.93
N GLN A 131 -8.85 2.84 10.72
CA GLN A 131 -7.42 3.14 10.69
C GLN A 131 -6.86 3.19 12.13
N GLU A 132 -5.63 2.71 12.29
CA GLU A 132 -4.90 2.77 13.55
C GLU A 132 -3.50 3.35 13.28
N TYR A 133 -3.14 4.41 13.99
CA TYR A 133 -1.84 5.04 13.89
C TYR A 133 -1.12 5.01 15.25
N ASN A 134 0.06 4.38 15.27
CA ASN A 134 0.94 4.39 16.43
C ASN A 134 1.96 5.53 16.29
N THR A 135 1.88 6.54 17.16
CA THR A 135 2.71 7.76 17.10
C THR A 135 4.19 7.46 17.41
N LYS A 136 4.45 6.47 18.29
CA LYS A 136 5.82 6.07 18.69
C LYS A 136 6.56 5.34 17.58
N THR A 137 5.89 4.40 16.89
CA THR A 137 6.51 3.57 15.85
C THR A 137 6.36 4.14 14.45
N SER A 138 5.50 5.16 14.28
CA SER A 138 5.11 5.75 12.99
C SER A 138 4.57 4.71 12.00
N VAL A 139 3.84 3.71 12.53
CA VAL A 139 3.17 2.67 11.74
C VAL A 139 1.68 2.98 11.74
N MET A 140 1.09 2.99 10.53
CA MET A 140 -0.34 3.05 10.31
C MET A 140 -0.82 1.70 9.78
N LYS A 141 -1.95 1.23 10.30
CA LYS A 141 -2.72 0.09 9.79
C LYS A 141 -4.08 0.60 9.34
N ALA A 142 -4.51 0.18 8.16
CA ALA A 142 -5.84 0.44 7.63
C ALA A 142 -6.54 -0.88 7.33
N SER A 143 -7.83 -0.97 7.56
CA SER A 143 -8.62 -2.18 7.32
C SER A 143 -10.04 -1.86 6.88
N GLY A 144 -10.59 -2.75 6.02
CA GLY A 144 -11.89 -2.60 5.38
C GLY A 144 -11.86 -1.62 4.22
N SER A 145 -12.05 -2.15 3.00
CA SER A 145 -12.14 -1.36 1.74
C SER A 145 -11.05 -0.30 1.61
N VAL A 146 -9.78 -0.69 1.84
CA VAL A 146 -8.67 0.26 1.84
C VAL A 146 -8.38 0.77 0.45
N ILE A 147 -8.37 2.09 0.28
CA ILE A 147 -7.94 2.78 -0.95
C ILE A 147 -6.79 3.73 -0.59
N ILE A 148 -5.69 3.66 -1.34
CA ILE A 148 -4.57 4.58 -1.19
C ILE A 148 -4.31 5.26 -2.54
N HIS A 149 -4.36 6.59 -2.54
CA HIS A 149 -3.88 7.42 -3.64
C HIS A 149 -2.49 7.95 -3.28
N TYR A 150 -1.49 7.62 -4.09
CA TYR A 150 -0.12 8.09 -3.94
C TYR A 150 0.44 8.51 -5.30
N ASN A 151 0.71 9.78 -5.50
CA ASN A 151 1.06 10.33 -6.81
C ASN A 151 -0.02 9.96 -7.86
N LYS A 152 0.39 9.27 -8.96
CA LYS A 152 -0.52 8.77 -10.01
C LYS A 152 -0.93 7.32 -9.82
N ILE A 153 -0.66 6.74 -8.65
CA ILE A 153 -0.96 5.36 -8.31
C ILE A 153 -2.22 5.32 -7.44
N GLU A 154 -3.14 4.45 -7.79
CA GLU A 154 -4.32 4.10 -7.01
C GLU A 154 -4.24 2.63 -6.61
N THR A 155 -4.49 2.34 -5.35
CA THR A 155 -4.43 0.97 -4.83
C THR A 155 -5.71 0.60 -4.09
N PHE A 156 -6.02 -0.68 -4.08
CA PHE A 156 -7.14 -1.29 -3.35
C PHE A 156 -6.64 -2.52 -2.61
N SER A 157 -7.09 -2.72 -1.38
CA SER A 157 -6.80 -3.93 -0.60
C SER A 157 -7.78 -4.10 0.56
N ASN A 158 -7.81 -5.29 1.17
CA ASN A 158 -8.58 -5.51 2.38
C ASN A 158 -7.91 -4.85 3.60
N GLN A 159 -6.57 -4.84 3.61
CA GLN A 159 -5.76 -4.23 4.66
C GLN A 159 -4.53 -3.57 4.06
N ALA A 160 -4.03 -2.53 4.74
CA ALA A 160 -2.74 -1.92 4.43
C ALA A 160 -1.95 -1.64 5.71
N ILE A 161 -0.62 -1.79 5.62
CA ILE A 161 0.33 -1.38 6.65
C ILE A 161 1.29 -0.38 6.03
N ILE A 162 1.32 0.84 6.57
CA ILE A 162 2.16 1.92 6.07
C ILE A 162 3.15 2.30 7.16
N LYS A 163 4.45 2.28 6.83
CA LYS A 163 5.52 2.66 7.72
C LYS A 163 6.23 3.91 7.21
N THR A 164 6.41 4.89 8.10
CA THR A 164 7.20 6.10 7.83
C THR A 164 8.41 6.16 8.76
N ASN A 165 9.43 6.94 8.37
CA ASN A 165 10.57 7.26 9.24
C ASN A 165 10.21 8.38 10.24
N LYS A 166 11.19 8.80 11.05
CA LYS A 166 11.01 9.87 12.05
C LYS A 166 10.67 11.23 11.42
N ASN A 167 11.05 11.46 10.16
CA ASN A 167 10.75 12.69 9.41
C ASN A 167 9.40 12.63 8.68
N GLY A 168 8.65 11.51 8.80
CA GLY A 168 7.39 11.31 8.11
C GLY A 168 7.54 10.80 6.66
N ASP A 169 8.78 10.48 6.19
CA ASP A 169 8.98 9.93 4.86
C ASP A 169 8.52 8.48 4.79
N LEU A 170 7.86 8.15 3.70
CA LEU A 170 7.38 6.79 3.46
C LEU A 170 8.55 5.81 3.32
N GLN A 171 8.54 4.75 4.11
CA GLN A 171 9.54 3.67 4.06
C GLN A 171 8.98 2.42 3.37
N ARG A 172 7.71 2.07 3.63
CA ARG A 172 7.11 0.85 3.14
C ARG A 172 5.59 0.94 3.15
N ILE A 173 4.97 0.34 2.14
CA ILE A 173 3.54 0.04 2.08
C ILE A 173 3.39 -1.46 1.84
N ASP A 174 2.61 -2.13 2.67
CA ASP A 174 2.10 -3.48 2.45
C ASP A 174 0.60 -3.39 2.16
N LEU A 175 0.16 -3.96 1.04
CA LEU A 175 -1.25 -4.12 0.67
C LEU A 175 -1.58 -5.61 0.77
N ILE A 176 -2.55 -5.97 1.60
CA ILE A 176 -2.82 -7.36 1.96
C ILE A 176 -4.28 -7.71 1.65
N GLY A 177 -4.47 -8.82 0.94
CA GLY A 177 -5.76 -9.39 0.57
C GLY A 177 -6.43 -8.67 -0.60
N GLN A 178 -6.65 -9.40 -1.71
CA GLN A 178 -7.27 -8.91 -2.95
C GLN A 178 -6.65 -7.60 -3.46
N ALA A 179 -5.34 -7.48 -3.29
CA ALA A 179 -4.64 -6.26 -3.55
C ALA A 179 -4.57 -5.94 -5.05
N ARG A 180 -4.78 -4.65 -5.40
CA ARG A 180 -4.71 -4.13 -6.76
C ARG A 180 -3.92 -2.84 -6.76
N VAL A 181 -3.07 -2.69 -7.76
CA VAL A 181 -2.29 -1.47 -8.01
C VAL A 181 -2.57 -1.03 -9.43
N LYS A 182 -3.07 0.19 -9.59
CA LYS A 182 -3.41 0.79 -10.89
C LYS A 182 -2.57 2.04 -11.10
N GLN A 183 -1.94 2.12 -12.25
CA GLN A 183 -1.21 3.30 -12.70
C GLN A 183 -1.47 3.50 -14.19
N GLU A 184 -2.17 4.58 -14.56
CA GLU A 184 -2.54 4.88 -15.95
C GLU A 184 -3.26 3.68 -16.63
N LYS A 185 -2.60 3.05 -17.62
CA LYS A 185 -3.12 1.89 -18.38
C LYS A 185 -2.59 0.55 -17.84
N HIS A 186 -1.92 0.55 -16.69
CA HIS A 186 -1.35 -0.64 -16.08
C HIS A 186 -2.17 -1.03 -14.85
N LEU A 187 -2.43 -2.33 -14.72
CA LEU A 187 -3.14 -2.91 -13.59
C LEU A 187 -2.41 -4.17 -13.14
N ALA A 188 -2.03 -4.20 -11.88
CA ALA A 188 -1.49 -5.39 -11.25
C ALA A 188 -2.41 -5.87 -10.12
N THR A 189 -2.55 -7.19 -9.94
CA THR A 189 -3.29 -7.83 -8.85
C THR A 189 -2.44 -8.89 -8.19
N ALA A 190 -2.58 -9.06 -6.87
CA ALA A 190 -1.87 -10.07 -6.08
C ALA A 190 -2.60 -10.31 -4.74
N ASP A 191 -2.20 -11.33 -4.02
CA ASP A 191 -2.65 -11.52 -2.64
C ASP A 191 -1.95 -10.53 -1.70
N HIS A 192 -0.69 -10.17 -2.01
CA HIS A 192 0.10 -9.22 -1.23
C HIS A 192 1.03 -8.39 -2.14
N PHE A 193 0.99 -7.06 -2.00
CA PHE A 193 1.98 -6.15 -2.57
C PHE A 193 2.83 -5.52 -1.48
N ILE A 194 4.12 -5.33 -1.79
CA ILE A 194 5.06 -4.57 -0.97
C ILE A 194 5.66 -3.49 -1.87
N TYR A 195 5.60 -2.24 -1.43
CA TYR A 195 6.27 -1.12 -2.08
C TYR A 195 7.30 -0.50 -1.14
N SER A 196 8.53 -0.35 -1.62
CA SER A 196 9.66 0.24 -0.89
C SER A 196 10.20 1.45 -1.65
N PRO A 197 9.79 2.69 -1.31
CA PRO A 197 10.21 3.91 -2.05
C PRO A 197 11.72 4.13 -2.06
N LEU A 198 12.45 3.72 -1.02
CA LEU A 198 13.90 3.91 -0.94
C LEU A 198 14.67 3.10 -1.99
N SER A 199 14.26 1.86 -2.23
CA SER A 199 14.80 0.99 -3.30
C SER A 199 14.09 1.19 -4.64
N ASP A 200 12.95 1.90 -4.65
CA ASP A 200 12.05 2.02 -5.80
C ASP A 200 11.61 0.64 -6.32
N GLU A 201 11.31 -0.26 -5.38
CA GLU A 201 11.01 -1.66 -5.62
C GLU A 201 9.56 -1.98 -5.26
N MET A 202 8.91 -2.73 -6.14
CA MET A 202 7.58 -3.28 -5.93
C MET A 202 7.63 -4.80 -6.05
N ILE A 203 7.13 -5.49 -5.03
CA ILE A 203 7.02 -6.95 -4.98
C ILE A 203 5.55 -7.33 -4.92
N ALA A 204 5.15 -8.31 -5.73
CA ALA A 204 3.83 -8.92 -5.71
C ALA A 204 3.95 -10.42 -5.43
N MET A 205 3.16 -10.92 -4.50
CA MET A 205 3.19 -12.33 -4.07
C MET A 205 1.78 -12.92 -4.03
N GLY A 206 1.67 -14.18 -4.44
CA GLY A 206 0.43 -14.95 -4.47
C GLY A 206 -0.50 -14.53 -5.61
N ASN A 207 -0.80 -15.46 -6.53
CA ASN A 207 -1.73 -15.28 -7.65
C ASN A 207 -1.53 -13.99 -8.43
N THR A 208 -0.28 -13.64 -8.72
CA THR A 208 0.03 -12.33 -9.30
C THR A 208 -0.36 -12.26 -10.77
N THR A 209 -0.98 -11.14 -11.17
CA THR A 209 -1.28 -10.84 -12.57
C THR A 209 -0.92 -9.38 -12.86
N SER A 210 -0.11 -9.14 -13.88
CA SER A 210 0.18 -7.81 -14.39
C SER A 210 -0.37 -7.65 -15.80
N ASN A 211 -1.14 -6.58 -16.02
CA ASN A 211 -1.70 -6.20 -17.31
C ASN A 211 -1.09 -4.85 -17.71
N ALA A 212 -0.50 -4.78 -18.88
CA ALA A 212 0.06 -3.56 -19.44
C ALA A 212 -0.47 -3.33 -20.85
N THR A 213 -0.74 -2.07 -21.19
CA THR A 213 -0.99 -1.65 -22.56
C THR A 213 0.24 -0.87 -23.04
N LEU A 214 0.89 -1.36 -24.07
CA LEU A 214 2.09 -0.76 -24.64
C LEU A 214 1.74 0.46 -25.51
N ASP A 215 2.76 1.23 -25.89
CA ASP A 215 2.61 2.46 -26.70
C ASP A 215 1.89 2.21 -28.05
N ASP A 216 2.06 1.00 -28.63
CA ASP A 216 1.40 0.58 -29.86
C ASP A 216 -0.02 0.02 -29.65
N GLY A 217 -0.58 0.13 -28.44
CA GLY A 217 -1.91 -0.38 -28.08
C GLY A 217 -1.94 -1.88 -27.79
N SER A 218 -0.85 -2.63 -28.01
CA SER A 218 -0.83 -4.06 -27.72
C SER A 218 -0.89 -4.34 -26.21
N LYS A 219 -1.55 -5.46 -25.87
CA LYS A 219 -1.71 -5.90 -24.49
C LYS A 219 -0.63 -6.93 -24.13
N LEU A 220 -0.03 -6.75 -22.97
CA LEU A 220 0.85 -7.73 -22.33
C LEU A 220 0.17 -8.18 -21.03
N VAL A 221 0.00 -9.48 -20.87
CA VAL A 221 -0.48 -10.09 -19.63
C VAL A 221 0.61 -11.02 -19.10
N LEU A 222 0.98 -10.86 -17.83
CA LEU A 222 1.91 -11.75 -17.16
C LEU A 222 1.27 -12.28 -15.88
N LYS A 223 1.26 -13.60 -15.71
CA LYS A 223 0.85 -14.29 -14.48
C LYS A 223 2.04 -15.05 -13.90
N ALA A 224 2.18 -15.03 -12.57
CA ALA A 224 3.22 -15.76 -11.84
C ALA A 224 2.81 -15.93 -10.36
N ASN A 225 3.56 -16.71 -9.60
CA ASN A 225 3.37 -16.77 -8.14
C ASN A 225 4.04 -15.58 -7.45
N TYR A 226 5.11 -15.05 -8.04
CA TYR A 226 5.90 -13.93 -7.57
C TYR A 226 6.29 -13.02 -8.72
N GLN A 227 6.18 -11.72 -8.52
CA GLN A 227 6.65 -10.69 -9.44
C GLN A 227 7.39 -9.60 -8.66
N GLU A 228 8.47 -9.08 -9.25
CA GLU A 228 9.28 -8.01 -8.70
C GLU A 228 9.61 -7.01 -9.79
N PHE A 229 9.43 -5.75 -9.51
CA PHE A 229 9.81 -4.64 -10.38
C PHE A 229 10.74 -3.70 -9.61
N ASN A 230 11.94 -3.46 -10.14
CA ASN A 230 12.88 -2.46 -9.63
C ASN A 230 12.97 -1.31 -10.63
N LYS A 231 12.44 -0.15 -10.23
CA LYS A 231 12.35 1.03 -11.09
C LYS A 231 13.72 1.66 -11.37
N LYS A 232 14.67 1.57 -10.43
CA LYS A 232 16.01 2.14 -10.63
C LYS A 232 16.79 1.43 -11.74
N SER A 233 16.72 0.09 -11.74
CA SER A 233 17.34 -0.74 -12.80
C SER A 233 16.42 -0.97 -13.99
N ASN A 234 15.14 -0.60 -13.87
CA ASN A 234 14.06 -0.90 -14.81
C ASN A 234 14.01 -2.40 -15.19
N THR A 235 14.31 -3.26 -14.20
CA THR A 235 14.24 -4.72 -14.35
C THR A 235 12.93 -5.24 -13.80
N PHE A 236 12.43 -6.29 -14.43
CA PHE A 236 11.25 -7.00 -13.98
C PHE A 236 11.55 -8.50 -13.92
N LEU A 237 11.13 -9.13 -12.83
CA LEU A 237 11.26 -10.56 -12.57
C LEU A 237 9.87 -11.17 -12.35
N GLY A 238 9.58 -12.30 -13.02
CA GLY A 238 8.47 -13.18 -12.70
C GLY A 238 8.97 -14.56 -12.35
N SER A 239 8.45 -15.20 -11.30
CA SER A 239 8.85 -16.55 -10.94
C SER A 239 7.69 -17.38 -10.38
N GLY A 240 7.78 -18.70 -10.57
CA GLY A 240 6.76 -19.68 -10.21
C GLY A 240 5.54 -19.62 -11.14
N ASN A 241 5.35 -20.66 -11.94
CA ASN A 241 4.22 -20.79 -12.87
C ASN A 241 4.04 -19.57 -13.79
N VAL A 242 5.15 -19.10 -14.36
CA VAL A 242 5.12 -17.93 -15.26
C VAL A 242 4.37 -18.24 -16.53
N ASN A 243 3.38 -17.38 -16.86
CA ASN A 243 2.63 -17.40 -18.11
C ASN A 243 2.57 -15.98 -18.67
N ILE A 244 2.91 -15.82 -19.95
CA ILE A 244 2.94 -14.52 -20.63
C ILE A 244 2.13 -14.62 -21.93
N TRP A 245 1.24 -13.66 -22.13
CA TRP A 245 0.51 -13.45 -23.38
C TRP A 245 0.87 -12.09 -23.93
N PHE A 246 1.36 -12.07 -25.16
CA PHE A 246 1.74 -10.86 -25.86
C PHE A 246 1.50 -11.01 -27.36
N LYS A 247 0.54 -10.25 -27.90
CA LYS A 247 0.10 -10.38 -29.31
C LYS A 247 -0.28 -11.83 -29.61
N ASP A 248 0.40 -12.44 -30.59
CA ASP A 248 0.31 -13.83 -31.04
C ASP A 248 1.24 -14.79 -30.27
N TYR A 249 1.98 -14.28 -29.27
CA TYR A 249 2.90 -15.08 -28.45
C TYR A 249 2.28 -15.53 -27.15
N TYR A 250 2.46 -16.78 -26.83
CA TYR A 250 2.26 -17.36 -25.50
C TYR A 250 3.56 -17.98 -25.02
N ALA A 251 4.01 -17.59 -23.84
CA ALA A 251 5.22 -18.14 -23.25
C ALA A 251 4.95 -18.63 -21.83
N GLN A 252 5.60 -19.73 -21.45
CA GLN A 252 5.51 -20.29 -20.12
C GLN A 252 6.85 -20.82 -19.64
N GLY A 253 7.09 -20.79 -18.34
CA GLY A 253 8.31 -21.29 -17.72
C GLY A 253 8.34 -21.05 -16.21
N PRO A 254 9.37 -21.53 -15.51
CA PRO A 254 9.49 -21.33 -14.07
C PRO A 254 9.94 -19.92 -13.69
N LYS A 255 10.69 -19.23 -14.57
CA LYS A 255 11.24 -17.89 -14.29
C LYS A 255 11.42 -17.10 -15.58
N VAL A 256 11.07 -15.80 -15.50
CA VAL A 256 11.33 -14.82 -16.55
C VAL A 256 12.00 -13.57 -15.95
N THR A 257 12.93 -12.98 -16.70
CA THR A 257 13.53 -11.69 -16.33
C THR A 257 13.53 -10.78 -17.56
N PHE A 258 13.06 -9.55 -17.40
CA PHE A 258 13.10 -8.50 -18.41
C PHE A 258 14.23 -7.53 -18.06
N PHE A 259 15.06 -7.21 -19.05
CA PHE A 259 16.12 -6.22 -18.94
C PHE A 259 15.88 -5.07 -19.90
N PRO A 260 16.18 -3.84 -19.49
CA PRO A 260 16.07 -2.67 -20.35
C PRO A 260 17.21 -2.59 -21.35
N ASP A 261 16.97 -1.97 -22.49
CA ASP A 261 18.02 -1.44 -23.36
C ASP A 261 18.78 -0.33 -22.65
N LYS A 262 20.12 -0.36 -22.67
CA LYS A 262 20.98 0.58 -21.95
C LYS A 262 20.84 2.06 -22.39
N LYS A 263 20.40 2.29 -23.66
CA LYS A 263 20.28 3.64 -24.22
C LYS A 263 18.87 4.23 -24.02
N THR A 264 17.83 3.39 -24.24
CA THR A 264 16.44 3.84 -24.23
C THR A 264 15.75 3.63 -22.89
N ASN A 265 16.35 2.81 -22.01
CA ASN A 265 15.78 2.35 -20.75
C ASN A 265 14.40 1.65 -20.91
N LYS A 266 14.06 1.17 -22.12
CA LYS A 266 12.85 0.40 -22.40
C LYS A 266 13.15 -1.09 -22.35
N PRO A 267 12.19 -1.96 -21.95
CA PRO A 267 12.39 -3.42 -21.98
C PRO A 267 12.84 -3.87 -23.37
N ASN A 268 13.95 -4.58 -23.45
CA ASN A 268 14.52 -5.05 -24.72
C ASN A 268 14.93 -6.52 -24.71
N GLU A 269 15.40 -7.04 -23.59
CA GLU A 269 15.81 -8.43 -23.47
C GLU A 269 14.92 -9.17 -22.49
N ILE A 270 14.44 -10.35 -22.87
CA ILE A 270 13.59 -11.21 -22.04
C ILE A 270 14.27 -12.58 -21.95
N TYR A 271 14.57 -12.99 -20.73
CA TYR A 271 15.22 -14.27 -20.44
C TYR A 271 14.26 -15.19 -19.71
N PHE A 272 13.99 -16.35 -20.29
CA PHE A 272 13.37 -17.47 -19.60
C PHE A 272 14.47 -18.40 -19.11
N THR A 273 14.42 -18.78 -17.85
CA THR A 273 15.39 -19.66 -17.20
C THR A 273 14.66 -20.85 -16.57
N GLY A 274 15.17 -22.05 -16.84
CA GLY A 274 14.52 -23.33 -16.56
C GLY A 274 13.65 -23.77 -17.74
N ARG A 275 13.21 -25.03 -17.74
CA ARG A 275 12.42 -25.62 -18.84
C ARG A 275 11.24 -24.75 -19.21
N SER A 276 11.34 -24.11 -20.35
CA SER A 276 10.38 -23.09 -20.82
C SER A 276 9.92 -23.39 -22.24
N SER A 277 8.78 -22.81 -22.63
CA SER A 277 8.31 -22.86 -24.00
C SER A 277 7.79 -21.52 -24.49
N ILE A 278 7.90 -21.27 -25.79
CA ILE A 278 7.28 -20.13 -26.47
C ILE A 278 6.53 -20.66 -27.68
N THR A 279 5.26 -20.32 -27.77
CA THR A 279 4.36 -20.65 -28.86
C THR A 279 4.03 -19.38 -29.63
N GLN A 280 4.14 -19.44 -30.95
CA GLN A 280 3.64 -18.45 -31.91
C GLN A 280 2.92 -19.21 -33.03
N ASP A 281 1.64 -18.91 -33.20
CA ASP A 281 0.78 -19.63 -34.17
C ASP A 281 0.87 -21.16 -34.01
N VAL A 282 1.31 -21.85 -35.04
CA VAL A 282 1.45 -23.32 -35.09
C VAL A 282 2.80 -23.83 -34.54
N LYS A 283 3.72 -22.93 -34.21
CA LYS A 283 5.12 -23.27 -33.85
C LYS A 283 5.32 -23.12 -32.33
N THR A 284 5.81 -24.16 -31.69
CA THR A 284 6.24 -24.13 -30.26
C THR A 284 7.70 -24.52 -30.14
N ILE A 285 8.47 -23.71 -29.43
CA ILE A 285 9.87 -23.96 -29.10
C ILE A 285 10.01 -24.22 -27.63
N TYR A 286 10.69 -25.30 -27.26
CA TYR A 286 11.04 -25.68 -25.90
C TYR A 286 12.54 -25.57 -25.71
N ALA A 287 13.01 -25.06 -24.55
CA ALA A 287 14.44 -25.05 -24.21
C ALA A 287 14.63 -24.88 -22.70
N ASP A 288 15.82 -25.08 -22.19
CA ASP A 288 16.18 -24.84 -20.80
C ASP A 288 16.45 -23.35 -20.54
N LYS A 289 16.90 -22.63 -21.58
CA LYS A 289 17.04 -21.17 -21.57
C LYS A 289 16.52 -20.61 -22.90
N ILE A 290 15.74 -19.54 -22.81
CA ILE A 290 15.28 -18.82 -24.00
C ILE A 290 15.55 -17.34 -23.80
N LYS A 291 16.24 -16.71 -24.76
CA LYS A 291 16.44 -15.27 -24.81
C LYS A 291 15.69 -14.69 -25.99
N LEU A 292 14.88 -13.68 -25.73
CA LEU A 292 14.25 -12.84 -26.75
C LEU A 292 14.91 -11.46 -26.70
N VAL A 293 15.28 -10.93 -27.84
CA VAL A 293 15.67 -9.53 -28.03
C VAL A 293 14.57 -8.88 -28.85
N LEU A 294 14.01 -7.77 -28.38
CA LEU A 294 12.87 -7.10 -29.02
C LEU A 294 13.30 -6.22 -30.19
N LYS A 295 14.48 -5.57 -30.09
CA LYS A 295 15.02 -4.67 -31.12
C LYS A 295 16.56 -4.77 -31.20
N PRO A 296 17.17 -5.25 -32.34
CA PRO A 296 16.48 -5.98 -33.42
C PRO A 296 15.89 -7.31 -32.93
N LYS A 297 14.78 -7.74 -33.52
CA LYS A 297 14.10 -8.97 -33.08
C LYS A 297 14.98 -10.18 -33.32
N ASN A 298 15.44 -10.84 -32.25
CA ASN A 298 16.23 -12.07 -32.28
C ASN A 298 15.72 -13.04 -31.22
N PHE A 299 15.89 -14.32 -31.50
CA PHE A 299 15.49 -15.43 -30.65
C PHE A 299 16.65 -16.41 -30.50
N TYR A 300 16.98 -16.76 -29.26
CA TYR A 300 18.00 -17.75 -28.92
C TYR A 300 17.40 -18.78 -27.98
N ALA A 301 17.64 -20.06 -28.26
CA ALA A 301 17.23 -21.16 -27.39
C ALA A 301 18.44 -22.06 -27.12
N GLU A 302 18.67 -22.42 -25.86
CA GLU A 302 19.81 -23.19 -25.40
C GLU A 302 19.36 -24.28 -24.43
N GLY A 303 19.98 -25.47 -24.53
CA GLY A 303 19.76 -26.62 -23.69
C GLY A 303 18.45 -27.36 -23.98
N ASN A 304 18.57 -28.66 -24.32
CA ASN A 304 17.46 -29.56 -24.61
C ASN A 304 16.39 -28.95 -25.54
N THR A 305 16.85 -28.30 -26.62
CA THR A 305 15.96 -27.59 -27.55
C THR A 305 15.10 -28.55 -28.35
N LYS A 306 13.80 -28.22 -28.47
CA LYS A 306 12.81 -28.93 -29.28
C LYS A 306 11.88 -27.94 -29.95
N THR A 307 11.73 -28.06 -31.27
CA THR A 307 10.73 -27.30 -32.05
C THR A 307 9.62 -28.24 -32.48
N VAL A 308 8.38 -27.86 -32.25
CA VAL A 308 7.20 -28.57 -32.73
C VAL A 308 6.42 -27.62 -33.62
N ILE A 309 6.12 -28.06 -34.84
CA ILE A 309 5.26 -27.35 -35.78
C ILE A 309 4.03 -28.23 -36.01
N LYS A 310 2.84 -27.72 -35.70
CA LYS A 310 1.56 -28.40 -35.90
C LYS A 310 1.01 -28.04 -37.29
N ASP A 311 0.22 -28.93 -37.89
CA ASP A 311 -0.49 -28.71 -39.16
C ASP A 311 0.39 -28.52 -40.42
N VAL A 312 1.58 -29.17 -40.49
CA VAL A 312 2.42 -29.15 -41.67
C VAL A 312 1.79 -29.91 -42.85
N GLY A 313 0.68 -30.63 -42.67
CA GLY A 313 0.05 -31.54 -43.62
C GLY A 313 -1.19 -31.02 -44.38
N LYS A 314 -1.59 -29.76 -44.24
CA LYS A 314 -2.68 -29.16 -45.02
C LYS A 314 -2.14 -28.22 -46.10
N VAL A 315 -1.20 -28.69 -46.92
CA VAL A 315 -1.11 -28.19 -48.30
C VAL A 315 -2.31 -28.82 -49.03
N GLN A 316 -3.40 -28.07 -49.18
CA GLN A 316 -4.43 -28.46 -50.14
C GLN A 316 -3.76 -28.58 -51.48
N ASP A 317 -3.74 -29.82 -52.05
CA ASP A 317 -3.66 -30.04 -53.48
C ASP A 317 -4.84 -29.30 -54.13
N LYS A 318 -4.69 -27.99 -54.37
CA LYS A 318 -5.41 -27.25 -55.39
C LYS A 318 -4.55 -27.31 -56.62
N ASP A 319 -4.72 -28.39 -57.37
CA ASP A 319 -4.65 -28.45 -58.81
C ASP A 319 -4.53 -29.92 -59.24
N ASN A 320 -5.67 -30.53 -59.51
CA ASN A 320 -5.83 -31.54 -60.56
C ASN A 320 -7.32 -31.81 -60.77
N SER A 321 -7.97 -30.90 -61.46
CA SER A 321 -9.18 -31.18 -62.25
C SER A 321 -9.22 -30.26 -63.45
N MET A 322 -8.31 -30.53 -64.36
CA MET A 322 -8.50 -30.25 -65.77
C MET A 322 -8.28 -31.58 -66.49
N PHE A 323 -9.34 -32.27 -66.73
CA PHE A 323 -9.68 -32.99 -67.98
C PHE A 323 -11.12 -33.38 -67.98
#